data_ee5d9741fdc361bacd844a3d19ba47fb
#
_entry.id   ee5d9741fdc361bacd844a3d19ba47fb
#
_cell.length_a   1.000
_cell.length_b   1.000
_cell.length_c   1.000
_cell.angle_alpha   90.00
_cell.angle_beta   90.00
_cell.angle_gamma   90.00
#
_symmetry.space_group_name_H-M   'P 1'
#
loop_
_entity.id
_entity.type
_entity.pdbx_description
1 polymer ?
#
loop_
_entity_poly.entity_id
_entity_poly.type
_entity_poly.pdbx_seq_one_letter_code
_entity_poly.pdbx_strand_id
1 'polypeptide(L)'
;MQKPILKKRDLYLNRMIAFQDTEMIKVITGIRRCGKSSLMKLMAQHLRETGIDQEQILEMNFESMSFPDMDVRGFYEYVKARILPNQRMYLFFDEVQKISGWENAVNSFRVDFDCDIYITGSNAYLLSSELSTYLSGRYVEIKVLPLSFKEFLDFHGYTVTEKKSPTGSLKRRITDQEGDIYDERELFNEYARFGGMPMLADVGLEIDRVTAALDGVYSAAVINDILEREKRKGRRTITDPILLRKIIMFLADNIGNNVSATSISNTLVNEGLLEEKGRRKPAVHTIQSYIEALLEAYIFYEIKRFDIKGREYLRTLGKYYIVDMGLRNYLLGYRDGDSGHILENIIFFELLRRGYDVAIGKIDNQEVDFIATKADEKKYIQVTENMNAPETRERELAPLRKIRDNYEKVVIALDCDLTQTQDGISVVKALDFLMK
;
A
#
# COMPACT_ATOMS: atom_id res chain seq x y z
N MET A 1 14.30 -27.19 12.03
CA MET A 1 14.06 -25.75 11.88
C MET A 1 12.65 -25.48 12.36
N GLN A 2 12.46 -24.64 13.39
CA GLN A 2 11.12 -24.18 13.77
C GLN A 2 10.55 -23.34 12.61
N LYS A 3 9.30 -23.63 12.21
CA LYS A 3 8.61 -22.79 11.22
C LYS A 3 8.48 -21.38 11.82
N PRO A 4 8.77 -20.32 11.05
CA PRO A 4 8.59 -18.96 11.54
C PRO A 4 7.15 -18.76 12.01
N ILE A 5 6.97 -18.18 13.19
CA ILE A 5 5.65 -17.87 13.74
C ILE A 5 5.03 -16.79 12.85
N LEU A 6 3.90 -17.12 12.24
CA LEU A 6 3.16 -16.17 11.42
C LEU A 6 2.50 -15.12 12.32
N LYS A 7 2.91 -13.87 12.20
CA LYS A 7 2.25 -12.76 12.89
C LYS A 7 0.94 -12.40 12.19
N LYS A 8 -0.13 -12.27 12.97
CA LYS A 8 -1.47 -11.96 12.44
C LYS A 8 -1.55 -10.52 11.95
N ARG A 9 -2.27 -10.34 10.85
CA ARG A 9 -2.68 -9.04 10.31
C ARG A 9 -4.20 -9.03 10.24
N ASP A 10 -4.82 -8.79 11.39
CA ASP A 10 -6.26 -9.01 11.61
C ASP A 10 -7.14 -8.25 10.60
N LEU A 11 -6.76 -7.03 10.24
CA LEU A 11 -7.51 -6.24 9.27
C LEU A 11 -7.69 -6.97 7.93
N TYR A 12 -6.61 -7.55 7.41
CA TYR A 12 -6.64 -8.23 6.10
C TYR A 12 -7.21 -9.63 6.22
N LEU A 13 -6.88 -10.35 7.31
CA LEU A 13 -7.43 -11.67 7.56
C LEU A 13 -8.96 -11.60 7.71
N ASN A 14 -9.48 -10.64 8.49
CA ASN A 14 -10.93 -10.44 8.66
C ASN A 14 -11.61 -10.07 7.32
N ARG A 15 -10.94 -9.33 6.44
CA ARG A 15 -11.46 -9.07 5.09
C ARG A 15 -11.54 -10.34 4.26
N MET A 16 -10.57 -11.25 4.36
CA MET A 16 -10.62 -12.55 3.67
C MET A 16 -11.76 -13.42 4.21
N ILE A 17 -11.88 -13.48 5.53
CA ILE A 17 -12.95 -14.25 6.24
C ILE A 17 -14.34 -13.71 5.86
N ALA A 18 -14.50 -12.38 5.72
CA ALA A 18 -15.78 -11.78 5.34
C ALA A 18 -16.30 -12.22 3.97
N PHE A 19 -15.42 -12.68 3.09
CA PHE A 19 -15.75 -13.20 1.76
C PHE A 19 -15.55 -14.73 1.65
N GLN A 20 -15.23 -15.41 2.77
CA GLN A 20 -15.14 -16.86 2.80
C GLN A 20 -16.48 -17.48 2.38
N ASP A 21 -16.41 -18.60 1.66
CA ASP A 21 -17.56 -19.37 1.18
C ASP A 21 -18.52 -18.62 0.25
N THR A 22 -18.07 -17.51 -0.32
CA THR A 22 -18.78 -16.78 -1.38
C THR A 22 -18.27 -17.20 -2.76
N GLU A 23 -19.04 -16.88 -3.83
CA GLU A 23 -18.62 -17.09 -5.21
C GLU A 23 -17.51 -16.14 -5.66
N MET A 24 -17.15 -15.16 -4.84
CA MET A 24 -16.15 -14.14 -5.17
C MET A 24 -14.73 -14.70 -5.05
N ILE A 25 -13.93 -14.55 -6.09
CA ILE A 25 -12.50 -14.84 -6.04
C ILE A 25 -11.81 -13.77 -5.19
N LYS A 26 -11.02 -14.16 -4.20
CA LYS A 26 -10.24 -13.24 -3.35
C LYS A 26 -8.89 -12.99 -4.02
N VAL A 27 -8.70 -11.77 -4.51
CA VAL A 27 -7.47 -11.34 -5.19
C VAL A 27 -6.64 -10.51 -4.22
N ILE A 28 -5.56 -11.09 -3.72
CA ILE A 28 -4.67 -10.44 -2.76
C ILE A 28 -3.54 -9.75 -3.53
N THR A 29 -3.55 -8.42 -3.51
CA THR A 29 -2.59 -7.57 -4.24
C THR A 29 -1.72 -6.76 -3.29
N GLY A 30 -0.68 -6.14 -3.81
CA GLY A 30 0.23 -5.25 -3.07
C GLY A 30 1.68 -5.46 -3.45
N ILE A 31 2.54 -4.53 -3.00
CA ILE A 31 3.97 -4.55 -3.29
C ILE A 31 4.62 -5.89 -2.90
N ARG A 32 5.68 -6.25 -3.61
CA ARG A 32 6.46 -7.45 -3.25
C ARG A 32 6.95 -7.37 -1.79
N ARG A 33 6.92 -8.52 -1.08
CA ARG A 33 7.31 -8.66 0.34
C ARG A 33 6.43 -7.91 1.36
N CYS A 34 5.25 -7.41 0.99
CA CYS A 34 4.31 -6.83 1.96
C CYS A 34 3.52 -7.87 2.79
N GLY A 35 3.77 -9.18 2.58
CA GLY A 35 3.19 -10.25 3.39
C GLY A 35 1.99 -10.99 2.77
N LYS A 36 1.74 -10.90 1.45
CA LYS A 36 0.64 -11.59 0.75
C LYS A 36 0.63 -13.11 0.99
N SER A 37 1.77 -13.78 0.72
CA SER A 37 1.90 -15.24 0.92
C SER A 37 1.73 -15.65 2.39
N SER A 38 2.16 -14.80 3.34
CA SER A 38 1.94 -15.03 4.76
C SER A 38 0.46 -14.92 5.13
N LEU A 39 -0.26 -13.98 4.53
CA LEU A 39 -1.70 -13.81 4.72
C LEU A 39 -2.48 -15.01 4.18
N MET A 40 -2.08 -15.57 3.03
CA MET A 40 -2.63 -16.81 2.48
C MET A 40 -2.47 -17.99 3.46
N LYS A 41 -1.27 -18.14 4.04
CA LYS A 41 -1.00 -19.16 5.05
C LYS A 41 -1.84 -18.96 6.32
N LEU A 42 -2.02 -17.71 6.76
CA LEU A 42 -2.89 -17.39 7.91
C LEU A 42 -4.35 -17.75 7.63
N MET A 43 -4.85 -17.50 6.41
CA MET A 43 -6.20 -17.91 6.03
C MET A 43 -6.34 -19.43 5.95
N ALA A 44 -5.37 -20.14 5.38
CA ALA A 44 -5.35 -21.60 5.37
C ALA A 44 -5.28 -22.18 6.81
N GLN A 45 -4.53 -21.54 7.70
CA GLN A 45 -4.51 -21.90 9.11
C GLN A 45 -5.87 -21.66 9.78
N HIS A 46 -6.50 -20.51 9.54
CA HIS A 46 -7.84 -20.20 10.04
C HIS A 46 -8.87 -21.26 9.62
N LEU A 47 -8.85 -21.69 8.35
CA LEU A 47 -9.75 -22.73 7.85
C LEU A 47 -9.56 -24.05 8.63
N ARG A 48 -8.30 -24.47 8.88
CA ARG A 48 -8.02 -25.67 9.70
C ARG A 48 -8.51 -25.52 11.14
N GLU A 49 -8.30 -24.35 11.74
CA GLU A 49 -8.76 -24.05 13.11
C GLU A 49 -10.29 -24.03 13.21
N THR A 50 -11.00 -23.76 12.12
CA THR A 50 -12.47 -23.78 12.05
C THR A 50 -13.05 -25.13 11.63
N GLY A 51 -12.20 -26.16 11.45
CA GLY A 51 -12.64 -27.55 11.24
C GLY A 51 -12.67 -28.00 9.79
N ILE A 52 -12.08 -27.25 8.86
CA ILE A 52 -11.91 -27.67 7.47
C ILE A 52 -10.75 -28.67 7.39
N ASP A 53 -11.01 -29.82 6.77
CA ASP A 53 -10.01 -30.87 6.62
C ASP A 53 -8.85 -30.43 5.72
N GLN A 54 -7.62 -30.89 6.05
CA GLN A 54 -6.42 -30.54 5.30
C GLN A 54 -6.52 -30.94 3.81
N GLU A 55 -7.24 -32.00 3.49
CA GLU A 55 -7.44 -32.48 2.12
C GLU A 55 -8.31 -31.56 1.26
N GLN A 56 -9.16 -30.72 1.91
CA GLN A 56 -9.95 -29.71 1.22
C GLN A 56 -9.16 -28.43 0.91
N ILE A 57 -7.94 -28.27 1.45
CA ILE A 57 -7.11 -27.09 1.29
C ILE A 57 -5.97 -27.40 0.33
N LEU A 58 -6.03 -26.83 -0.87
CA LEU A 58 -4.99 -26.96 -1.90
C LEU A 58 -4.16 -25.67 -1.99
N GLU A 59 -2.90 -25.75 -1.59
CA GLU A 59 -1.96 -24.63 -1.63
C GLU A 59 -0.95 -24.84 -2.75
N MET A 60 -0.85 -23.91 -3.72
CA MET A 60 0.11 -23.94 -4.82
C MET A 60 0.87 -22.61 -4.88
N ASN A 61 2.19 -22.67 -4.80
CA ASN A 61 3.06 -21.50 -4.98
C ASN A 61 3.85 -21.66 -6.28
N PHE A 62 3.60 -20.83 -7.26
CA PHE A 62 4.22 -20.90 -8.58
C PHE A 62 5.64 -20.34 -8.64
N GLU A 63 6.20 -19.87 -7.52
CA GLU A 63 7.65 -19.62 -7.39
C GLU A 63 8.42 -20.91 -7.06
N SER A 64 7.71 -21.98 -6.65
CA SER A 64 8.34 -23.25 -6.28
C SER A 64 8.73 -24.07 -7.50
N MET A 65 9.90 -24.72 -7.42
CA MET A 65 10.32 -25.74 -8.37
C MET A 65 9.42 -26.99 -8.38
N SER A 66 8.41 -27.06 -7.51
CA SER A 66 7.38 -28.10 -7.56
C SER A 66 6.45 -27.96 -8.78
N PHE A 67 6.43 -26.78 -9.41
CA PHE A 67 5.56 -26.46 -10.54
C PHE A 67 6.38 -25.82 -11.69
N PRO A 68 7.47 -26.47 -12.16
CA PRO A 68 8.31 -25.89 -13.21
C PRO A 68 7.52 -25.90 -14.54
N ASP A 69 7.56 -24.78 -15.26
CA ASP A 69 7.02 -24.63 -16.62
C ASP A 69 5.57 -25.14 -16.81
N MET A 70 4.75 -25.07 -15.74
CA MET A 70 3.36 -25.49 -15.80
C MET A 70 2.56 -24.58 -16.75
N ASP A 71 1.96 -25.17 -17.78
CA ASP A 71 1.02 -24.45 -18.65
C ASP A 71 -0.41 -24.43 -18.04
N VAL A 72 -1.30 -23.67 -18.67
CA VAL A 72 -2.69 -23.49 -18.19
C VAL A 72 -3.46 -24.83 -18.15
N ARG A 73 -3.19 -25.75 -19.08
CA ARG A 73 -3.85 -27.06 -19.11
C ARG A 73 -3.33 -27.96 -18.00
N GLY A 74 -2.02 -28.01 -17.80
CA GLY A 74 -1.40 -28.73 -16.68
C GLY A 74 -1.90 -28.22 -15.33
N PHE A 75 -2.08 -26.90 -15.19
CA PHE A 75 -2.65 -26.28 -14.01
C PHE A 75 -4.09 -26.77 -13.77
N TYR A 76 -4.93 -26.75 -14.80
CA TYR A 76 -6.31 -27.23 -14.68
C TYR A 76 -6.35 -28.72 -14.29
N GLU A 77 -5.63 -29.59 -14.98
CA GLU A 77 -5.65 -31.04 -14.72
C GLU A 77 -5.06 -31.37 -13.33
N TYR A 78 -4.03 -30.63 -12.89
CA TYR A 78 -3.44 -30.80 -11.56
C TYR A 78 -4.46 -30.53 -10.44
N VAL A 79 -5.23 -29.45 -10.54
CA VAL A 79 -6.29 -29.10 -9.57
C VAL A 79 -7.41 -30.13 -9.65
N LYS A 80 -7.92 -30.41 -10.86
CA LYS A 80 -9.01 -31.39 -11.09
C LYS A 80 -8.74 -32.76 -10.46
N ALA A 81 -7.51 -33.24 -10.55
CA ALA A 81 -7.10 -34.53 -9.99
C ALA A 81 -7.14 -34.57 -8.44
N ARG A 82 -7.30 -33.40 -7.78
CA ARG A 82 -7.29 -33.24 -6.31
C ARG A 82 -8.62 -32.77 -5.75
N ILE A 83 -9.61 -32.55 -6.60
CA ILE A 83 -10.96 -32.19 -6.18
C ILE A 83 -11.60 -33.37 -5.45
N LEU A 84 -12.10 -33.15 -4.25
CA LEU A 84 -12.82 -34.14 -3.48
C LEU A 84 -14.30 -34.16 -3.87
N PRO A 85 -14.89 -35.33 -4.16
CA PRO A 85 -16.29 -35.41 -4.51
C PRO A 85 -17.19 -34.95 -3.37
N ASN A 86 -18.19 -34.12 -3.67
CA ASN A 86 -19.20 -33.61 -2.74
C ASN A 86 -18.66 -32.84 -1.51
N GLN A 87 -17.46 -32.27 -1.67
CA GLN A 87 -16.85 -31.42 -0.65
C GLN A 87 -16.41 -30.10 -1.29
N ARG A 88 -16.58 -29.00 -0.55
CA ARG A 88 -16.08 -27.70 -0.96
C ARG A 88 -14.56 -27.65 -0.82
N MET A 89 -13.87 -27.23 -1.87
CA MET A 89 -12.42 -27.07 -1.89
C MET A 89 -12.02 -25.62 -1.63
N TYR A 90 -10.89 -25.42 -0.97
CA TYR A 90 -10.28 -24.10 -0.74
C TYR A 90 -8.97 -24.04 -1.51
N LEU A 91 -8.94 -23.24 -2.57
CA LEU A 91 -7.85 -23.21 -3.55
C LEU A 91 -7.00 -21.94 -3.35
N PHE A 92 -5.74 -22.11 -3.00
CA PHE A 92 -4.78 -21.04 -2.77
C PHE A 92 -3.70 -21.05 -3.84
N PHE A 93 -3.65 -20.00 -4.67
CA PHE A 93 -2.71 -19.86 -5.78
C PHE A 93 -1.83 -18.65 -5.58
N ASP A 94 -0.58 -18.87 -5.13
CA ASP A 94 0.39 -17.82 -4.84
C ASP A 94 1.22 -17.51 -6.10
N GLU A 95 1.35 -16.21 -6.45
CA GLU A 95 2.02 -15.68 -7.65
C GLU A 95 1.48 -16.30 -8.98
N VAL A 96 0.15 -16.38 -9.08
CA VAL A 96 -0.57 -17.05 -10.19
C VAL A 96 -0.22 -16.51 -11.57
N GLN A 97 0.21 -15.25 -11.69
CA GLN A 97 0.60 -14.61 -12.95
C GLN A 97 1.84 -15.24 -13.61
N LYS A 98 2.50 -16.18 -12.94
CA LYS A 98 3.58 -16.97 -13.56
C LYS A 98 3.07 -17.96 -14.61
N ILE A 99 1.80 -18.34 -14.54
CA ILE A 99 1.14 -19.19 -15.54
C ILE A 99 0.48 -18.30 -16.60
N SER A 100 0.90 -18.45 -17.84
CA SER A 100 0.23 -17.75 -18.95
C SER A 100 -1.17 -18.30 -19.17
N GLY A 101 -2.19 -17.39 -19.20
CA GLY A 101 -3.60 -17.79 -19.39
C GLY A 101 -4.24 -18.40 -18.14
N TRP A 102 -3.67 -18.17 -16.95
CA TRP A 102 -4.16 -18.64 -15.66
C TRP A 102 -5.64 -18.27 -15.42
N GLU A 103 -6.09 -17.14 -15.98
CA GLU A 103 -7.44 -16.61 -15.85
C GLU A 103 -8.49 -17.61 -16.35
N ASN A 104 -8.17 -18.31 -17.45
CA ASN A 104 -9.05 -19.32 -18.04
C ASN A 104 -9.20 -20.50 -17.08
N ALA A 105 -8.10 -20.97 -16.47
CA ALA A 105 -8.14 -22.06 -15.51
C ALA A 105 -8.93 -21.67 -14.25
N VAL A 106 -8.66 -20.50 -13.68
CA VAL A 106 -9.36 -20.00 -12.47
C VAL A 106 -10.86 -19.80 -12.71
N ASN A 107 -11.25 -19.31 -13.88
CA ASN A 107 -12.67 -19.21 -14.25
C ASN A 107 -13.30 -20.61 -14.43
N SER A 108 -12.58 -21.58 -15.00
CA SER A 108 -13.06 -22.97 -15.14
C SER A 108 -13.24 -23.63 -13.77
N PHE A 109 -12.30 -23.45 -12.83
CA PHE A 109 -12.46 -24.02 -11.48
C PHE A 109 -13.74 -23.57 -10.81
N ARG A 110 -14.09 -22.30 -10.93
CA ARG A 110 -15.32 -21.73 -10.37
C ARG A 110 -16.59 -22.32 -11.02
N VAL A 111 -16.53 -22.69 -12.30
CA VAL A 111 -17.65 -23.25 -13.05
C VAL A 111 -17.81 -24.75 -12.80
N ASP A 112 -16.68 -25.45 -12.76
CA ASP A 112 -16.65 -26.92 -12.78
C ASP A 112 -16.67 -27.53 -11.38
N PHE A 113 -16.25 -26.77 -10.32
CA PHE A 113 -16.08 -27.31 -8.98
C PHE A 113 -16.75 -26.45 -7.91
N ASP A 114 -17.19 -27.07 -6.83
CA ASP A 114 -17.55 -26.33 -5.61
C ASP A 114 -16.27 -25.92 -4.89
N CYS A 115 -15.86 -24.67 -5.08
CA CYS A 115 -14.60 -24.20 -4.52
C CYS A 115 -14.63 -22.72 -4.10
N ASP A 116 -13.78 -22.40 -3.14
CA ASP A 116 -13.46 -21.06 -2.69
C ASP A 116 -12.03 -20.71 -3.10
N ILE A 117 -11.83 -19.62 -3.85
CA ILE A 117 -10.58 -19.34 -4.55
C ILE A 117 -9.90 -18.09 -3.99
N TYR A 118 -8.62 -18.23 -3.64
CA TYR A 118 -7.71 -17.20 -3.17
C TYR A 118 -6.50 -17.14 -4.09
N ILE A 119 -6.22 -15.98 -4.66
CA ILE A 119 -5.08 -15.78 -5.55
C ILE A 119 -4.22 -14.61 -5.09
N THR A 120 -2.92 -14.69 -5.27
CA THR A 120 -2.03 -13.54 -5.07
C THR A 120 -1.28 -13.17 -6.34
N GLY A 121 -0.85 -11.90 -6.33
CA GLY A 121 0.16 -11.41 -7.25
C GLY A 121 0.74 -10.08 -6.81
N SER A 122 1.98 -9.87 -7.17
CA SER A 122 2.76 -8.69 -6.80
C SER A 122 2.53 -7.48 -7.72
N ASN A 123 1.49 -7.55 -8.60
CA ASN A 123 1.30 -6.55 -9.63
C ASN A 123 -0.20 -6.24 -9.85
N ALA A 124 -0.53 -4.95 -10.02
CA ALA A 124 -1.87 -4.49 -10.37
C ALA A 124 -2.37 -5.04 -11.73
N TYR A 125 -1.49 -5.62 -12.54
CA TYR A 125 -1.88 -6.32 -13.77
C TYR A 125 -2.87 -7.47 -13.53
N LEU A 126 -2.85 -8.09 -12.34
CA LEU A 126 -3.88 -9.05 -11.93
C LEU A 126 -5.31 -8.45 -12.00
N LEU A 127 -5.42 -7.12 -11.98
CA LEU A 127 -6.68 -6.38 -12.01
C LEU A 127 -6.79 -5.45 -13.22
N SER A 128 -5.87 -5.59 -14.20
CA SER A 128 -5.92 -4.79 -15.43
C SER A 128 -7.18 -5.05 -16.25
N SER A 129 -7.47 -4.15 -17.17
CA SER A 129 -8.68 -4.19 -18.01
C SER A 129 -8.92 -5.53 -18.72
N GLU A 130 -7.89 -6.31 -19.01
CA GLU A 130 -8.02 -7.64 -19.61
C GLU A 130 -8.62 -8.64 -18.60
N LEU A 131 -8.17 -8.61 -17.34
CA LEU A 131 -8.71 -9.45 -16.27
C LEU A 131 -10.08 -8.99 -15.77
N SER A 132 -10.30 -7.68 -15.72
CA SER A 132 -11.64 -7.15 -15.38
C SER A 132 -12.70 -7.63 -16.35
N THR A 133 -12.32 -7.95 -17.60
CA THR A 133 -13.21 -8.51 -18.61
C THR A 133 -13.50 -10.00 -18.37
N TYR A 134 -12.46 -10.81 -18.04
CA TYR A 134 -12.62 -12.26 -17.80
C TYR A 134 -13.27 -12.59 -16.45
N LEU A 135 -12.93 -11.84 -15.40
CA LEU A 135 -13.44 -12.02 -14.04
C LEU A 135 -14.47 -10.96 -13.63
N SER A 136 -15.02 -10.25 -14.60
CA SER A 136 -15.90 -9.09 -14.42
C SER A 136 -16.98 -9.31 -13.34
N GLY A 137 -16.91 -8.53 -12.26
CA GLY A 137 -17.87 -8.57 -11.15
C GLY A 137 -17.80 -9.83 -10.25
N ARG A 138 -16.77 -10.67 -10.40
CA ARG A 138 -16.65 -11.96 -9.70
C ARG A 138 -15.44 -12.07 -8.81
N TYR A 139 -14.81 -10.97 -8.47
CA TYR A 139 -13.68 -10.95 -7.55
C TYR A 139 -13.79 -9.79 -6.56
N VAL A 140 -13.12 -9.93 -5.44
CA VAL A 140 -12.88 -8.87 -4.47
C VAL A 140 -11.37 -8.66 -4.31
N GLU A 141 -10.94 -7.41 -4.43
CA GLU A 141 -9.54 -7.05 -4.20
C GLU A 141 -9.29 -6.84 -2.70
N ILE A 142 -8.24 -7.50 -2.20
CA ILE A 142 -7.69 -7.29 -0.86
C ILE A 142 -6.30 -6.71 -1.02
N LYS A 143 -6.22 -5.38 -1.03
CA LYS A 143 -4.97 -4.65 -1.23
C LYS A 143 -4.17 -4.61 0.07
N VAL A 144 -3.06 -5.36 0.11
CA VAL A 144 -2.16 -5.47 1.26
C VAL A 144 -1.09 -4.40 1.17
N LEU A 145 -1.09 -3.51 2.13
CA LEU A 145 -0.07 -2.46 2.29
C LEU A 145 1.04 -2.91 3.25
N PRO A 146 2.22 -2.28 3.26
CA PRO A 146 3.19 -2.43 4.35
C PRO A 146 2.53 -2.21 5.72
N LEU A 147 3.20 -2.55 6.79
CA LEU A 147 2.66 -2.44 8.15
C LEU A 147 2.18 -1.02 8.45
N SER A 148 1.03 -0.89 9.14
CA SER A 148 0.65 0.36 9.81
C SER A 148 1.59 0.64 10.98
N PHE A 149 1.55 1.83 11.55
CA PHE A 149 2.32 2.11 12.77
C PHE A 149 1.94 1.15 13.91
N LYS A 150 0.66 0.87 14.08
CA LYS A 150 0.19 -0.12 15.07
C LYS A 150 0.69 -1.53 14.80
N GLU A 151 0.63 -2.00 13.54
CA GLU A 151 1.19 -3.29 13.14
C GLU A 151 2.72 -3.31 13.29
N PHE A 152 3.41 -2.19 13.00
CA PHE A 152 4.86 -2.06 13.20
C PHE A 152 5.23 -2.32 14.66
N LEU A 153 4.54 -1.71 15.61
CA LEU A 153 4.77 -1.93 17.03
C LEU A 153 4.61 -3.42 17.40
N ASP A 154 3.51 -4.04 16.97
CA ASP A 154 3.24 -5.47 17.22
C ASP A 154 4.31 -6.37 16.60
N PHE A 155 4.70 -6.10 15.34
CA PHE A 155 5.71 -6.89 14.63
C PHE A 155 7.11 -6.76 15.23
N HIS A 156 7.44 -5.64 15.85
CA HIS A 156 8.70 -5.43 16.57
C HIS A 156 8.65 -5.88 18.03
N GLY A 157 7.53 -6.48 18.46
CA GLY A 157 7.42 -7.08 19.81
C GLY A 157 7.00 -6.10 20.90
N TYR A 158 6.55 -4.90 20.54
CA TYR A 158 6.02 -3.93 21.49
C TYR A 158 4.58 -4.24 21.87
N THR A 159 4.27 -4.06 23.13
CA THR A 159 2.91 -4.18 23.69
C THR A 159 2.39 -2.80 24.06
N VAL A 160 1.22 -2.47 23.56
CA VAL A 160 0.55 -1.18 23.83
C VAL A 160 -0.57 -1.37 24.82
N THR A 161 -0.49 -0.68 25.96
CA THR A 161 -1.58 -0.64 26.96
C THR A 161 -2.16 0.76 27.03
N GLU A 162 -3.49 0.86 26.94
CA GLU A 162 -4.21 2.14 26.99
C GLU A 162 -4.91 2.32 28.33
N LYS A 163 -4.75 3.48 28.95
CA LYS A 163 -5.49 3.90 30.13
C LYS A 163 -6.18 5.23 29.87
N LYS A 164 -7.49 5.31 30.14
CA LYS A 164 -8.21 6.58 30.15
C LYS A 164 -7.85 7.34 31.42
N SER A 165 -7.39 8.59 31.25
CA SER A 165 -7.18 9.47 32.39
C SER A 165 -8.55 9.92 32.95
N PRO A 166 -8.62 10.43 34.20
CA PRO A 166 -9.84 11.01 34.75
C PRO A 166 -10.41 12.17 33.93
N THR A 167 -9.55 12.82 33.13
CA THR A 167 -9.93 13.93 32.22
C THR A 167 -10.39 13.43 30.84
N GLY A 168 -10.48 12.10 30.63
CA GLY A 168 -10.91 11.48 29.37
C GLY A 168 -9.80 11.35 28.30
N SER A 169 -8.59 11.86 28.55
CA SER A 169 -7.46 11.68 27.62
C SER A 169 -6.94 10.23 27.68
N LEU A 170 -6.66 9.66 26.52
CA LEU A 170 -5.99 8.37 26.40
C LEU A 170 -4.50 8.54 26.68
N LYS A 171 -3.98 7.80 27.66
CA LYS A 171 -2.53 7.64 27.87
C LYS A 171 -2.13 6.25 27.45
N ARG A 172 -1.17 6.15 26.53
CA ARG A 172 -0.56 4.87 26.10
C ARG A 172 0.74 4.64 26.85
N ARG A 173 0.95 3.40 27.20
CA ARG A 173 2.22 2.89 27.69
C ARG A 173 2.66 1.80 26.74
N ILE A 174 3.83 1.96 26.16
CA ILE A 174 4.41 1.02 25.20
C ILE A 174 5.60 0.35 25.90
N THR A 175 5.62 -0.97 25.90
CA THR A 175 6.68 -1.78 26.51
C THR A 175 7.13 -2.87 25.56
N ASP A 176 8.40 -3.24 25.64
CA ASP A 176 8.90 -4.45 25.00
C ASP A 176 8.61 -5.72 25.82
N GLN A 177 9.19 -6.84 25.41
CA GLN A 177 9.06 -8.14 26.09
C GLN A 177 9.80 -8.19 27.45
N GLU A 178 10.79 -7.32 27.65
CA GLU A 178 11.59 -7.20 28.89
C GLU A 178 10.91 -6.27 29.90
N GLY A 179 9.90 -5.51 29.46
CA GLY A 179 9.12 -4.57 30.28
C GLY A 179 9.67 -3.14 30.26
N ASP A 180 10.65 -2.85 29.42
CA ASP A 180 11.17 -1.52 29.22
C ASP A 180 10.13 -0.62 28.56
N ILE A 181 10.11 0.66 28.98
CA ILE A 181 9.11 1.63 28.52
C ILE A 181 9.70 2.48 27.43
N TYR A 182 8.95 2.63 26.34
CA TYR A 182 9.34 3.42 25.17
C TYR A 182 8.42 4.61 24.95
N ASP A 183 8.98 5.69 24.43
CA ASP A 183 8.22 6.86 24.01
C ASP A 183 7.53 6.62 22.65
N GLU A 184 6.23 6.94 22.57
CA GLU A 184 5.43 6.72 21.36
C GLU A 184 5.94 7.55 20.17
N ARG A 185 6.47 8.76 20.45
CA ARG A 185 7.02 9.64 19.40
C ARG A 185 8.36 9.12 18.86
N GLU A 186 9.20 8.58 19.71
CA GLU A 186 10.46 7.97 19.29
C GLU A 186 10.21 6.76 18.39
N LEU A 187 9.30 5.88 18.76
CA LEU A 187 8.90 4.73 17.94
C LEU A 187 8.23 5.15 16.61
N PHE A 188 7.46 6.23 16.61
CA PHE A 188 6.94 6.79 15.38
C PHE A 188 8.05 7.32 14.47
N ASN A 189 9.07 7.97 15.02
CA ASN A 189 10.22 8.43 14.26
C ASN A 189 11.01 7.25 13.64
N GLU A 190 11.14 6.13 14.36
CA GLU A 190 11.70 4.89 13.80
C GLU A 190 10.85 4.35 12.65
N TYR A 191 9.53 4.29 12.82
CA TYR A 191 8.61 3.89 11.75
C TYR A 191 8.70 4.81 10.53
N ALA A 192 8.74 6.12 10.73
CA ALA A 192 8.92 7.10 9.66
C ALA A 192 10.28 6.97 8.96
N ARG A 193 11.31 6.55 9.69
CA ARG A 193 12.67 6.36 9.17
C ARG A 193 12.84 5.05 8.43
N PHE A 194 12.43 3.94 9.02
CA PHE A 194 12.69 2.58 8.53
C PHE A 194 11.55 1.98 7.71
N GLY A 195 10.35 2.56 7.82
CA GLY A 195 9.16 2.09 7.11
C GLY A 195 8.46 0.91 7.77
N GLY A 196 7.49 0.35 7.05
CA GLY A 196 6.63 -0.73 7.51
C GLY A 196 6.78 -2.03 6.72
N MET A 197 7.91 -2.29 6.06
CA MET A 197 8.09 -3.58 5.38
C MET A 197 8.21 -4.72 6.40
N PRO A 198 7.30 -5.74 6.36
CA PRO A 198 7.22 -6.77 7.42
C PRO A 198 8.52 -7.50 7.72
N MET A 199 9.36 -7.68 6.70
CA MET A 199 10.65 -8.36 6.85
C MET A 199 11.64 -7.65 7.77
N LEU A 200 11.47 -6.33 8.01
CA LEU A 200 12.35 -5.57 8.89
C LEU A 200 12.19 -5.99 10.34
N ALA A 201 11.03 -6.54 10.72
CA ALA A 201 10.85 -7.12 12.05
C ALA A 201 11.73 -8.34 12.34
N ASP A 202 12.17 -9.04 11.28
CA ASP A 202 13.05 -10.21 11.42
C ASP A 202 14.53 -9.82 11.40
N VAL A 203 14.90 -8.72 10.72
CA VAL A 203 16.30 -8.29 10.58
C VAL A 203 16.72 -7.24 11.62
N GLY A 204 15.74 -6.62 12.30
CA GLY A 204 15.96 -5.51 13.25
C GLY A 204 16.16 -4.16 12.56
N LEU A 205 16.23 -3.08 13.37
CA LEU A 205 16.25 -1.69 12.89
C LEU A 205 17.65 -1.08 12.82
N GLU A 206 18.70 -1.92 12.73
CA GLU A 206 20.06 -1.45 12.48
C GLU A 206 20.19 -0.97 11.02
N ILE A 207 20.74 0.22 10.82
CA ILE A 207 20.76 0.91 9.53
C ILE A 207 21.36 0.08 8.39
N ASP A 208 22.46 -0.62 8.66
CA ASP A 208 23.15 -1.44 7.65
C ASP A 208 22.30 -2.65 7.23
N ARG A 209 21.63 -3.28 8.20
CA ARG A 209 20.73 -4.41 7.95
C ARG A 209 19.48 -3.98 7.20
N VAL A 210 18.88 -2.87 7.61
CA VAL A 210 17.72 -2.28 6.93
C VAL A 210 18.06 -1.91 5.50
N THR A 211 19.20 -1.24 5.29
CA THR A 211 19.67 -0.84 3.95
C THR A 211 19.84 -2.07 3.05
N ALA A 212 20.52 -3.12 3.52
CA ALA A 212 20.69 -4.34 2.73
C ALA A 212 19.36 -5.06 2.44
N ALA A 213 18.44 -5.07 3.39
CA ALA A 213 17.12 -5.66 3.22
C ALA A 213 16.27 -4.89 2.19
N LEU A 214 16.26 -3.55 2.26
CA LEU A 214 15.53 -2.68 1.34
C LEU A 214 16.15 -2.67 -0.06
N ASP A 215 17.47 -2.80 -0.20
CA ASP A 215 18.13 -3.01 -1.49
C ASP A 215 17.59 -4.26 -2.19
N GLY A 216 17.44 -5.36 -1.45
CA GLY A 216 16.83 -6.58 -1.96
C GLY A 216 15.36 -6.42 -2.37
N VAL A 217 14.58 -5.59 -1.66
CA VAL A 217 13.19 -5.25 -2.06
C VAL A 217 13.20 -4.41 -3.34
N TYR A 218 14.00 -3.35 -3.37
CA TYR A 218 14.12 -2.46 -4.51
C TYR A 218 14.54 -3.21 -5.77
N SER A 219 15.62 -3.98 -5.70
CA SER A 219 16.13 -4.75 -6.84
C SER A 219 15.13 -5.77 -7.34
N ALA A 220 14.45 -6.48 -6.46
CA ALA A 220 13.47 -7.50 -6.83
C ALA A 220 12.16 -6.88 -7.34
N ALA A 221 11.58 -5.93 -6.61
CA ALA A 221 10.27 -5.35 -6.96
C ALA A 221 10.35 -4.36 -8.11
N VAL A 222 11.41 -3.53 -8.15
CA VAL A 222 11.51 -2.44 -9.11
C VAL A 222 12.15 -2.90 -10.41
N ILE A 223 13.32 -3.53 -10.33
CA ILE A 223 14.09 -3.84 -11.54
C ILE A 223 13.57 -5.12 -12.19
N ASN A 224 13.48 -6.22 -11.43
CA ASN A 224 13.14 -7.50 -12.02
C ASN A 224 11.66 -7.58 -12.42
N ASP A 225 10.73 -7.22 -11.52
CA ASP A 225 9.30 -7.37 -11.81
C ASP A 225 8.84 -6.43 -12.93
N ILE A 226 9.34 -5.18 -12.98
CA ILE A 226 9.00 -4.23 -14.04
C ILE A 226 9.64 -4.63 -15.36
N LEU A 227 10.95 -4.90 -15.39
CA LEU A 227 11.66 -5.20 -16.64
C LEU A 227 11.28 -6.56 -17.22
N GLU A 228 11.14 -7.60 -16.40
CA GLU A 228 10.71 -8.92 -16.87
C GLU A 228 9.28 -8.91 -17.41
N ARG A 229 8.40 -8.13 -16.77
CA ARG A 229 7.03 -7.97 -17.21
C ARG A 229 6.93 -7.34 -18.58
N GLU A 230 7.67 -6.26 -18.83
CA GLU A 230 7.71 -5.60 -20.13
C GLU A 230 8.21 -6.54 -21.24
N LYS A 231 9.17 -7.39 -20.92
CA LYS A 231 9.62 -8.45 -21.84
C LYS A 231 8.50 -9.44 -22.18
N ARG A 232 7.72 -9.87 -21.18
CA ARG A 232 6.61 -10.84 -21.38
C ARG A 232 5.45 -10.25 -22.19
N LYS A 233 5.14 -8.96 -21.99
CA LYS A 233 4.11 -8.26 -22.78
C LYS A 233 4.51 -7.98 -24.23
N GLY A 234 5.75 -8.30 -24.64
CA GLY A 234 6.28 -7.93 -25.93
C GLY A 234 6.40 -6.41 -26.14
N ARG A 235 6.15 -5.62 -25.12
CA ARG A 235 6.30 -4.18 -25.09
C ARG A 235 7.72 -3.85 -24.65
N ARG A 236 8.48 -3.17 -25.49
CA ARG A 236 9.82 -2.65 -25.14
C ARG A 236 9.74 -1.18 -24.69
N THR A 237 8.75 -0.85 -23.88
CA THR A 237 8.54 0.54 -23.44
C THR A 237 9.53 0.95 -22.34
N ILE A 238 9.92 0.04 -21.48
CA ILE A 238 10.88 0.30 -20.40
C ILE A 238 12.17 -0.46 -20.70
N THR A 239 13.15 0.25 -21.25
CA THR A 239 14.42 -0.32 -21.69
C THR A 239 15.62 0.27 -20.97
N ASP A 240 15.46 1.40 -20.26
CA ASP A 240 16.54 2.11 -19.59
C ASP A 240 16.39 2.06 -18.06
N PRO A 241 17.12 1.15 -17.37
CA PRO A 241 17.08 1.05 -15.91
C PRO A 241 17.58 2.31 -15.20
N ILE A 242 18.48 3.09 -15.83
CA ILE A 242 19.00 4.32 -15.24
C ILE A 242 17.91 5.40 -15.25
N LEU A 243 17.20 5.54 -16.36
CA LEU A 243 16.06 6.45 -16.45
C LEU A 243 14.96 6.06 -15.45
N LEU A 244 14.66 4.77 -15.32
CA LEU A 244 13.71 4.27 -14.35
C LEU A 244 14.09 4.69 -12.92
N ARG A 245 15.36 4.46 -12.54
CA ARG A 245 15.86 4.86 -11.21
C ARG A 245 15.75 6.37 -10.98
N LYS A 246 16.08 7.20 -11.98
CA LYS A 246 15.97 8.66 -11.87
C LYS A 246 14.53 9.12 -11.70
N ILE A 247 13.58 8.53 -12.41
CA ILE A 247 12.16 8.82 -12.26
C ILE A 247 11.67 8.41 -10.84
N ILE A 248 12.10 7.26 -10.34
CA ILE A 248 11.78 6.80 -8.98
C ILE A 248 12.31 7.79 -7.94
N MET A 249 13.58 8.20 -8.06
CA MET A 249 14.19 9.17 -7.12
C MET A 249 13.47 10.51 -7.19
N PHE A 250 13.13 10.99 -8.39
CA PHE A 250 12.37 12.23 -8.54
C PHE A 250 10.99 12.15 -7.86
N LEU A 251 10.25 11.09 -8.10
CA LEU A 251 8.92 10.91 -7.47
C LEU A 251 9.04 10.76 -5.95
N ALA A 252 10.04 10.05 -5.46
CA ALA A 252 10.30 9.88 -4.03
C ALA A 252 10.70 11.21 -3.34
N ASP A 253 11.42 12.08 -4.04
CA ASP A 253 11.80 13.41 -3.54
C ASP A 253 10.62 14.41 -3.57
N ASN A 254 9.64 14.17 -4.44
CA ASN A 254 8.47 15.03 -4.64
C ASN A 254 7.16 14.41 -4.13
N ILE A 255 7.20 13.54 -3.12
CA ILE A 255 5.97 13.00 -2.50
C ILE A 255 5.11 14.15 -1.97
N GLY A 256 3.79 14.06 -2.15
CA GLY A 256 2.88 15.11 -1.72
C GLY A 256 2.91 16.40 -2.56
N ASN A 257 3.81 16.53 -3.51
CA ASN A 257 3.86 17.66 -4.43
C ASN A 257 3.10 17.37 -5.73
N ASN A 258 2.59 18.43 -6.35
CA ASN A 258 1.95 18.33 -7.67
C ASN A 258 3.01 18.08 -8.77
N VAL A 259 2.94 16.94 -9.43
CA VAL A 259 3.91 16.50 -10.44
C VAL A 259 3.23 16.23 -11.79
N SER A 260 3.92 16.54 -12.88
CA SER A 260 3.53 16.17 -14.24
C SER A 260 4.67 15.45 -14.97
N ALA A 261 4.35 14.58 -15.93
CA ALA A 261 5.37 13.93 -16.76
C ALA A 261 6.24 14.96 -17.53
N THR A 262 5.66 16.11 -17.86
CA THR A 262 6.40 17.22 -18.49
C THR A 262 7.40 17.86 -17.53
N SER A 263 7.02 18.08 -16.25
CA SER A 263 7.93 18.62 -15.24
C SER A 263 9.10 17.67 -15.00
N ILE A 264 8.83 16.37 -14.87
CA ILE A 264 9.87 15.33 -14.73
C ILE A 264 10.84 15.39 -15.92
N SER A 265 10.32 15.36 -17.16
CA SER A 265 11.15 15.40 -18.35
C SER A 265 12.05 16.65 -18.41
N ASN A 266 11.54 17.81 -18.01
CA ASN A 266 12.30 19.05 -17.98
C ASN A 266 13.38 19.03 -16.89
N THR A 267 13.06 18.60 -15.68
CA THR A 267 14.02 18.54 -14.56
C THR A 267 15.14 17.58 -14.85
N LEU A 268 14.87 16.39 -15.40
CA LEU A 268 15.89 15.42 -15.76
C LEU A 268 16.92 15.95 -16.78
N VAL A 269 16.50 16.89 -17.64
CA VAL A 269 17.39 17.56 -18.59
C VAL A 269 18.16 18.69 -17.92
N ASN A 270 17.46 19.58 -17.20
CA ASN A 270 18.03 20.82 -16.65
C ASN A 270 19.05 20.54 -15.53
N GLU A 271 18.89 19.48 -14.78
CA GLU A 271 19.82 19.07 -13.72
C GLU A 271 20.97 18.19 -14.21
N GLY A 272 21.15 18.08 -15.55
CA GLY A 272 22.24 17.28 -16.12
C GLY A 272 22.16 15.78 -15.79
N LEU A 273 21.03 15.33 -15.24
CA LEU A 273 20.84 13.93 -14.83
C LEU A 273 20.88 12.94 -16.02
N LEU A 274 20.94 13.46 -17.26
CA LEU A 274 21.03 12.69 -18.51
C LEU A 274 22.34 12.94 -19.28
N GLU A 275 23.33 13.65 -18.70
CA GLU A 275 24.58 14.08 -19.36
C GLU A 275 25.60 12.97 -19.67
N GLU A 276 25.25 11.73 -19.70
CA GLU A 276 26.07 10.74 -20.42
C GLU A 276 25.90 10.94 -21.92
N LYS A 277 27.01 11.14 -22.59
CA LYS A 277 27.13 11.45 -24.05
C LYS A 277 26.05 10.77 -24.89
N GLY A 278 25.17 11.59 -25.49
CA GLY A 278 24.21 11.14 -26.52
C GLY A 278 22.79 10.84 -26.07
N ARG A 279 22.43 10.98 -24.79
CA ARG A 279 21.04 10.77 -24.32
C ARG A 279 20.17 11.98 -24.69
N ARG A 280 19.12 11.72 -25.46
CA ARG A 280 18.11 12.72 -25.82
C ARG A 280 17.12 12.91 -24.68
N LYS A 281 16.52 14.11 -24.60
CA LYS A 281 15.40 14.39 -23.70
C LYS A 281 14.32 13.31 -23.84
N PRO A 282 13.91 12.64 -22.74
CA PRO A 282 12.85 11.62 -22.80
C PRO A 282 11.54 12.27 -23.25
N ALA A 283 10.84 11.63 -24.15
CA ALA A 283 9.52 12.10 -24.54
C ALA A 283 8.52 11.94 -23.36
N VAL A 284 7.55 12.84 -23.28
CA VAL A 284 6.56 12.85 -22.19
C VAL A 284 5.83 11.51 -22.08
N HIS A 285 5.46 10.88 -23.20
CA HIS A 285 4.82 9.57 -23.20
C HIS A 285 5.71 8.45 -22.62
N THR A 286 7.05 8.56 -22.82
CA THR A 286 7.99 7.63 -22.21
C THR A 286 7.98 7.77 -20.69
N ILE A 287 8.01 8.99 -20.15
CA ILE A 287 7.91 9.25 -18.71
C ILE A 287 6.60 8.69 -18.18
N GLN A 288 5.47 8.92 -18.88
CA GLN A 288 4.15 8.37 -18.50
C GLN A 288 4.15 6.85 -18.41
N SER A 289 4.72 6.15 -19.40
CA SER A 289 4.81 4.69 -19.38
C SER A 289 5.65 4.16 -18.21
N TYR A 290 6.71 4.88 -17.81
CA TYR A 290 7.51 4.52 -16.65
C TYR A 290 6.73 4.75 -15.34
N ILE A 291 5.99 5.86 -15.23
CA ILE A 291 5.12 6.12 -14.08
C ILE A 291 4.03 5.03 -13.98
N GLU A 292 3.34 4.71 -15.07
CA GLU A 292 2.33 3.66 -15.12
C GLU A 292 2.88 2.32 -14.62
N ALA A 293 4.09 1.96 -15.03
CA ALA A 293 4.73 0.73 -14.55
C ALA A 293 5.04 0.75 -13.05
N LEU A 294 5.40 1.91 -12.50
CA LEU A 294 5.63 2.08 -11.06
C LEU A 294 4.32 2.01 -10.25
N LEU A 295 3.23 2.55 -10.78
CA LEU A 295 1.89 2.44 -10.19
C LEU A 295 1.41 0.98 -10.21
N GLU A 296 1.58 0.29 -11.34
CA GLU A 296 1.24 -1.12 -11.49
C GLU A 296 2.07 -2.04 -10.57
N ALA A 297 3.31 -1.66 -10.23
CA ALA A 297 4.16 -2.38 -9.28
C ALA A 297 3.84 -2.05 -7.80
N TYR A 298 2.83 -1.20 -7.54
CA TYR A 298 2.46 -0.72 -6.20
C TYR A 298 3.58 -0.01 -5.44
N ILE A 299 4.57 0.57 -6.16
CA ILE A 299 5.65 1.35 -5.54
C ILE A 299 5.19 2.76 -5.24
N PHE A 300 4.45 3.35 -6.17
CA PHE A 300 3.79 4.64 -6.01
C PHE A 300 2.28 4.52 -6.18
N TYR A 301 1.58 5.47 -5.60
CA TYR A 301 0.14 5.65 -5.72
C TYR A 301 -0.13 7.07 -6.19
N GLU A 302 -0.87 7.21 -7.25
CA GLU A 302 -1.31 8.51 -7.77
C GLU A 302 -2.63 8.90 -7.13
N ILE A 303 -2.72 10.16 -6.67
CA ILE A 303 -3.97 10.75 -6.20
C ILE A 303 -4.40 11.85 -7.16
N LYS A 304 -5.63 11.76 -7.62
CA LYS A 304 -6.24 12.76 -8.49
C LYS A 304 -6.78 13.92 -7.68
N ARG A 305 -6.77 15.10 -8.30
CA ARG A 305 -7.34 16.31 -7.72
C ARG A 305 -8.84 16.38 -8.00
N PHE A 306 -9.59 16.82 -7.00
CA PHE A 306 -11.03 17.01 -7.07
C PHE A 306 -11.39 18.46 -6.77
N ASP A 307 -12.06 19.15 -7.69
CA ASP A 307 -12.59 20.49 -7.46
C ASP A 307 -13.84 20.39 -6.58
N ILE A 308 -13.76 20.92 -5.36
CA ILE A 308 -14.84 20.82 -4.36
C ILE A 308 -16.05 21.65 -4.79
N LYS A 309 -15.85 22.81 -5.44
CA LYS A 309 -16.92 23.66 -5.94
C LYS A 309 -17.51 23.15 -7.26
N GLY A 310 -16.66 22.76 -8.21
CA GLY A 310 -17.05 22.20 -9.49
C GLY A 310 -17.59 20.78 -9.40
N ARG A 311 -17.32 20.06 -8.31
CA ARG A 311 -17.69 18.65 -8.09
C ARG A 311 -17.19 17.70 -9.19
N GLU A 312 -15.97 17.95 -9.69
CA GLU A 312 -15.38 17.16 -10.76
C GLU A 312 -13.90 16.84 -10.51
N TYR A 313 -13.44 15.72 -11.06
CA TYR A 313 -12.03 15.38 -11.05
C TYR A 313 -11.26 16.20 -12.08
N LEU A 314 -10.15 16.78 -11.67
CA LEU A 314 -9.26 17.54 -12.56
C LEU A 314 -8.35 16.57 -13.33
N ARG A 315 -8.17 16.85 -14.63
CA ARG A 315 -7.39 16.00 -15.54
C ARG A 315 -5.89 16.22 -15.47
N THR A 316 -5.43 17.29 -14.84
CA THR A 316 -4.04 17.72 -14.82
C THR A 316 -3.50 17.74 -13.42
N LEU A 317 -2.23 17.35 -13.27
CA LEU A 317 -1.46 17.34 -12.03
C LEU A 317 -2.04 16.42 -10.96
N GLY A 318 -1.38 15.32 -10.71
CA GLY A 318 -1.61 14.45 -9.54
C GLY A 318 -0.50 14.62 -8.52
N LYS A 319 -0.74 14.14 -7.29
CA LYS A 319 0.32 13.89 -6.31
C LYS A 319 0.65 12.41 -6.32
N TYR A 320 1.90 12.10 -6.03
CA TYR A 320 2.38 10.73 -5.92
C TYR A 320 2.85 10.47 -4.49
N TYR A 321 2.46 9.32 -3.94
CA TYR A 321 2.88 8.86 -2.62
C TYR A 321 3.59 7.54 -2.77
N ILE A 322 4.70 7.38 -2.05
CA ILE A 322 5.48 6.15 -2.05
C ILE A 322 4.92 5.17 -1.01
N VAL A 323 4.82 3.91 -1.37
CA VAL A 323 4.15 2.87 -0.57
C VAL A 323 4.77 2.66 0.81
N ASP A 324 6.08 2.94 0.95
CA ASP A 324 6.84 2.71 2.19
C ASP A 324 7.90 3.78 2.39
N MET A 325 7.96 4.35 3.60
CA MET A 325 8.91 5.41 3.92
C MET A 325 10.34 4.91 4.03
N GLY A 326 10.55 3.67 4.48
CA GLY A 326 11.88 3.07 4.49
C GLY A 326 12.46 2.95 3.09
N LEU A 327 11.63 2.58 2.10
CA LEU A 327 12.06 2.54 0.70
C LEU A 327 12.43 3.94 0.17
N ARG A 328 11.67 5.00 0.55
CA ARG A 328 12.03 6.38 0.23
C ARG A 328 13.39 6.76 0.81
N ASN A 329 13.56 6.50 2.09
CA ASN A 329 14.76 6.87 2.82
C ASN A 329 16.00 6.06 2.37
N TYR A 330 15.80 4.81 1.93
CA TYR A 330 16.83 4.02 1.26
C TYR A 330 17.31 4.69 -0.05
N LEU A 331 16.38 5.24 -0.83
CA LEU A 331 16.68 5.85 -2.14
C LEU A 331 17.37 7.22 -2.04
N LEU A 332 16.95 8.05 -1.07
CA LEU A 332 17.31 9.47 -0.98
C LEU A 332 18.21 9.80 0.22
N GLY A 333 18.35 8.87 1.17
CA GLY A 333 18.82 9.17 2.51
C GLY A 333 17.71 9.78 3.39
N TYR A 334 17.81 9.59 4.70
CA TYR A 334 16.89 10.19 5.67
C TYR A 334 17.18 11.70 5.81
N ARG A 335 16.12 12.51 5.78
CA ARG A 335 16.19 13.98 5.87
C ARG A 335 15.18 14.48 6.89
N ASP A 336 15.63 15.16 7.94
CA ASP A 336 14.76 15.69 8.99
C ASP A 336 13.82 16.82 8.51
N GLY A 337 14.19 17.53 7.44
CA GLY A 337 13.39 18.63 6.89
C GLY A 337 12.11 18.23 6.15
N ASP A 338 11.90 16.94 5.89
CA ASP A 338 10.77 16.43 5.07
C ASP A 338 9.60 15.93 5.94
N SER A 339 9.60 16.17 7.23
CA SER A 339 8.67 15.59 8.22
C SER A 339 7.20 15.80 7.88
N GLY A 340 6.82 16.95 7.33
CA GLY A 340 5.46 17.25 6.89
C GLY A 340 4.99 16.34 5.76
N HIS A 341 5.79 16.18 4.71
CA HIS A 341 5.46 15.29 3.59
C HIS A 341 5.49 13.82 3.97
N ILE A 342 6.39 13.44 4.89
CA ILE A 342 6.45 12.09 5.46
C ILE A 342 5.15 11.78 6.21
N LEU A 343 4.70 12.68 7.06
CA LEU A 343 3.44 12.53 7.79
C LEU A 343 2.24 12.44 6.84
N GLU A 344 2.17 13.32 5.84
CA GLU A 344 1.13 13.31 4.81
C GLU A 344 1.08 11.96 4.09
N ASN A 345 2.25 11.41 3.69
CA ASN A 345 2.35 10.09 3.06
C ASN A 345 1.85 8.97 4.00
N ILE A 346 2.23 8.98 5.26
CA ILE A 346 1.79 7.98 6.25
C ILE A 346 0.27 8.03 6.44
N ILE A 347 -0.30 9.24 6.61
CA ILE A 347 -1.75 9.42 6.77
C ILE A 347 -2.51 8.98 5.52
N PHE A 348 -2.00 9.27 4.33
CA PHE A 348 -2.59 8.78 3.09
C PHE A 348 -2.74 7.25 3.08
N PHE A 349 -1.66 6.51 3.38
CA PHE A 349 -1.74 5.05 3.40
C PHE A 349 -2.61 4.53 4.54
N GLU A 350 -2.71 5.23 5.65
CA GLU A 350 -3.63 4.87 6.73
C GLU A 350 -5.10 5.05 6.30
N LEU A 351 -5.42 6.11 5.55
CA LEU A 351 -6.76 6.31 4.97
C LEU A 351 -7.11 5.17 3.99
N LEU A 352 -6.20 4.81 3.09
CA LEU A 352 -6.39 3.66 2.18
C LEU A 352 -6.59 2.35 2.93
N ARG A 353 -5.80 2.12 4.00
CA ARG A 353 -5.91 0.92 4.84
C ARG A 353 -7.27 0.82 5.49
N ARG A 354 -7.86 1.93 5.90
CA ARG A 354 -9.22 2.02 6.45
C ARG A 354 -10.32 1.88 5.39
N GLY A 355 -9.95 1.78 4.12
CA GLY A 355 -10.87 1.57 3.00
C GLY A 355 -11.51 2.85 2.48
N TYR A 356 -10.87 4.02 2.69
CA TYR A 356 -11.30 5.26 2.05
C TYR A 356 -10.74 5.35 0.64
N ASP A 357 -11.54 5.83 -0.28
CA ASP A 357 -11.09 6.44 -1.52
C ASP A 357 -10.62 7.86 -1.23
N VAL A 358 -9.41 8.20 -1.71
CA VAL A 358 -8.75 9.47 -1.35
C VAL A 358 -8.53 10.32 -2.60
N ALA A 359 -8.90 11.58 -2.54
CA ALA A 359 -8.62 12.59 -3.54
C ALA A 359 -7.97 13.82 -2.87
N ILE A 360 -7.26 14.65 -3.66
CA ILE A 360 -6.79 15.96 -3.21
C ILE A 360 -7.90 16.97 -3.43
N GLY A 361 -8.26 17.75 -2.41
CA GLY A 361 -9.27 18.78 -2.53
C GLY A 361 -8.70 20.07 -3.10
N LYS A 362 -9.40 20.66 -4.07
CA LYS A 362 -9.15 22.03 -4.53
C LYS A 362 -10.35 22.90 -4.18
N ILE A 363 -10.12 24.00 -3.52
CA ILE A 363 -11.14 25.02 -3.25
C ILE A 363 -10.57 26.40 -3.55
N ASP A 364 -11.09 27.06 -4.60
CA ASP A 364 -10.51 28.28 -5.17
C ASP A 364 -9.02 28.10 -5.51
N ASN A 365 -8.14 28.88 -4.89
CA ASN A 365 -6.68 28.79 -5.03
C ASN A 365 -6.01 28.04 -3.88
N GLN A 366 -6.79 27.38 -3.00
CA GLN A 366 -6.27 26.63 -1.87
C GLN A 366 -6.46 25.12 -2.09
N GLU A 367 -5.61 24.36 -1.44
CA GLU A 367 -5.63 22.90 -1.44
C GLU A 367 -6.13 22.38 -0.10
N VAL A 368 -6.87 21.29 -0.12
CA VAL A 368 -7.17 20.43 1.03
C VAL A 368 -6.44 19.13 0.79
N ASP A 369 -5.59 18.72 1.71
CA ASP A 369 -4.67 17.61 1.50
C ASP A 369 -5.42 16.36 1.09
N PHE A 370 -6.51 16.01 1.79
CA PHE A 370 -7.30 14.84 1.45
C PHE A 370 -8.81 15.08 1.54
N ILE A 371 -9.50 14.54 0.55
CA ILE A 371 -10.93 14.22 0.60
C ILE A 371 -11.01 12.71 0.70
N ALA A 372 -11.40 12.20 1.86
CA ALA A 372 -11.54 10.78 2.11
C ALA A 372 -13.03 10.39 2.05
N THR A 373 -13.38 9.46 1.14
CA THR A 373 -14.76 8.98 0.95
C THR A 373 -14.84 7.48 1.14
N LYS A 374 -15.86 7.02 1.86
CA LYS A 374 -16.12 5.59 2.06
C LYS A 374 -17.60 5.37 2.30
N ALA A 375 -18.28 4.67 1.40
CA ALA A 375 -19.74 4.53 1.42
C ALA A 375 -20.42 5.89 1.62
N ASP A 376 -21.12 6.11 2.73
CA ASP A 376 -21.84 7.35 3.04
C ASP A 376 -20.98 8.38 3.83
N GLU A 377 -19.74 8.01 4.17
CA GLU A 377 -18.81 8.90 4.87
C GLU A 377 -17.99 9.74 3.88
N LYS A 378 -17.87 11.03 4.20
CA LYS A 378 -16.94 11.95 3.54
C LYS A 378 -16.28 12.84 4.57
N LYS A 379 -14.96 12.98 4.47
CA LYS A 379 -14.14 13.81 5.36
C LYS A 379 -13.21 14.69 4.55
N TYR A 380 -13.01 15.91 5.03
CA TYR A 380 -11.98 16.83 4.53
C TYR A 380 -10.86 16.88 5.56
N ILE A 381 -9.65 16.57 5.15
CA ILE A 381 -8.53 16.38 6.06
C ILE A 381 -7.37 17.26 5.64
N GLN A 382 -6.85 18.04 6.59
CA GLN A 382 -5.55 18.69 6.52
C GLN A 382 -4.56 17.93 7.40
N VAL A 383 -3.32 17.85 6.97
CA VAL A 383 -2.24 17.17 7.69
C VAL A 383 -1.11 18.16 7.93
N THR A 384 -0.70 18.31 9.19
CA THR A 384 0.37 19.23 9.53
C THR A 384 1.26 18.66 10.63
N GLU A 385 2.51 19.09 10.65
CA GLU A 385 3.42 18.71 11.72
C GLU A 385 3.08 19.40 13.03
N ASN A 386 2.76 20.69 13.01
CA ASN A 386 2.56 21.49 14.22
C ASN A 386 1.38 22.45 14.10
N MET A 387 0.47 22.40 15.07
CA MET A 387 -0.70 23.29 15.18
C MET A 387 -0.59 24.33 16.31
N ASN A 388 0.55 24.39 17.01
CA ASN A 388 0.68 25.27 18.19
C ASN A 388 0.90 26.74 17.78
N ALA A 389 1.63 26.98 16.69
CA ALA A 389 1.84 28.32 16.16
C ALA A 389 0.54 28.91 15.56
N PRO A 390 0.11 30.12 15.97
CA PRO A 390 -1.14 30.72 15.49
C PRO A 390 -1.20 30.89 13.97
N GLU A 391 -0.10 31.25 13.32
CA GLU A 391 -0.01 31.42 11.87
C GLU A 391 -0.20 30.10 11.12
N THR A 392 0.42 29.03 11.59
CA THR A 392 0.24 27.69 11.02
C THR A 392 -1.20 27.23 11.20
N ARG A 393 -1.76 27.44 12.40
CA ARG A 393 -3.16 27.09 12.70
C ARG A 393 -4.12 27.77 11.74
N GLU A 394 -3.97 29.09 11.53
CA GLU A 394 -4.84 29.83 10.61
C GLU A 394 -4.69 29.32 9.17
N ARG A 395 -3.47 29.05 8.72
CA ARG A 395 -3.19 28.50 7.40
C ARG A 395 -3.90 27.15 7.16
N GLU A 396 -3.83 26.24 8.12
CA GLU A 396 -4.42 24.89 8.00
C GLU A 396 -5.96 24.91 8.11
N LEU A 397 -6.53 25.82 8.90
CA LEU A 397 -7.98 25.94 9.04
C LEU A 397 -8.64 26.69 7.87
N ALA A 398 -7.93 27.61 7.22
CA ALA A 398 -8.50 28.49 6.20
C ALA A 398 -9.15 27.75 5.00
N PRO A 399 -8.55 26.69 4.40
CA PRO A 399 -9.21 25.93 3.34
C PRO A 399 -10.48 25.24 3.81
N LEU A 400 -10.45 24.64 4.99
CA LEU A 400 -11.57 23.88 5.56
C LEU A 400 -12.77 24.78 5.91
N ARG A 401 -12.53 26.01 6.37
CA ARG A 401 -13.58 27.01 6.66
C ARG A 401 -14.33 27.46 5.39
N LYS A 402 -13.71 27.39 4.23
CA LYS A 402 -14.36 27.75 2.95
C LYS A 402 -15.34 26.68 2.45
N ILE A 403 -15.23 25.48 2.96
CA ILE A 403 -16.11 24.37 2.57
C ILE A 403 -17.46 24.55 3.30
N ARG A 404 -18.54 24.70 2.54
CA ARG A 404 -19.87 25.05 3.08
C ARG A 404 -20.81 23.86 3.26
N ASP A 405 -20.31 22.64 3.08
CA ASP A 405 -21.10 21.44 3.36
C ASP A 405 -20.94 20.97 4.82
N ASN A 406 -21.78 19.98 5.20
CA ASN A 406 -21.88 19.47 6.57
C ASN A 406 -21.00 18.23 6.81
N TYR A 407 -20.12 17.86 5.88
CA TYR A 407 -19.21 16.75 6.08
C TYR A 407 -18.13 17.09 7.11
N GLU A 408 -17.59 16.05 7.73
CA GLU A 408 -16.56 16.18 8.76
C GLU A 408 -15.31 16.87 8.21
N LYS A 409 -14.79 17.82 8.98
CA LYS A 409 -13.56 18.56 8.70
C LYS A 409 -12.57 18.29 9.82
N VAL A 410 -11.39 17.80 9.48
CA VAL A 410 -10.41 17.34 10.46
C VAL A 410 -9.03 17.90 10.11
N VAL A 411 -8.31 18.38 11.11
CA VAL A 411 -6.87 18.60 11.03
C VAL A 411 -6.18 17.48 11.80
N ILE A 412 -5.30 16.75 11.15
CA ILE A 412 -4.45 15.73 11.77
C ILE A 412 -3.08 16.36 11.98
N ALA A 413 -2.72 16.59 13.24
CA ALA A 413 -1.46 17.24 13.61
C ALA A 413 -0.57 16.30 14.42
N LEU A 414 0.73 16.30 14.13
CA LEU A 414 1.68 15.50 14.89
C LEU A 414 1.90 16.11 16.28
N ASP A 415 2.04 17.44 16.33
CA ASP A 415 2.16 18.22 17.56
C ASP A 415 1.01 19.21 17.67
N CYS A 416 0.14 19.01 18.67
CA CYS A 416 -0.92 19.94 19.03
C CYS A 416 -1.22 19.85 20.53
N ASP A 417 -1.28 21.00 21.19
CA ASP A 417 -1.65 21.11 22.59
C ASP A 417 -3.18 21.10 22.78
N LEU A 418 -3.92 21.57 21.77
CA LEU A 418 -5.36 21.68 21.79
C LEU A 418 -5.98 20.68 20.80
N THR A 419 -6.72 19.72 21.33
CA THR A 419 -7.55 18.77 20.55
C THR A 419 -9.03 19.19 20.53
N GLN A 420 -9.30 20.49 20.69
CA GLN A 420 -10.67 21.01 20.73
C GLN A 420 -11.16 21.34 19.31
N THR A 421 -12.48 21.14 19.12
CA THR A 421 -13.15 21.56 17.89
C THR A 421 -13.15 23.07 17.78
N GLN A 422 -12.63 23.61 16.68
CA GLN A 422 -12.65 25.04 16.38
C GLN A 422 -13.46 25.28 15.10
N ASP A 423 -14.49 26.12 15.16
CA ASP A 423 -15.36 26.43 14.01
C ASP A 423 -15.99 25.21 13.34
N GLY A 424 -16.28 24.14 14.11
CA GLY A 424 -16.77 22.87 13.57
C GLY A 424 -15.69 21.99 12.93
N ILE A 425 -14.40 22.35 13.06
CA ILE A 425 -13.25 21.59 12.58
C ILE A 425 -12.60 20.89 13.76
N SER A 426 -12.50 19.57 13.69
CA SER A 426 -11.86 18.76 14.73
C SER A 426 -10.34 18.76 14.55
N VAL A 427 -9.59 18.86 15.65
CA VAL A 427 -8.13 18.67 15.65
C VAL A 427 -7.82 17.37 16.36
N VAL A 428 -7.09 16.48 15.69
CA VAL A 428 -6.75 15.14 16.17
C VAL A 428 -5.23 14.95 16.13
N LYS A 429 -4.67 14.38 17.20
CA LYS A 429 -3.25 13.99 17.20
C LYS A 429 -3.01 12.87 16.20
N ALA A 430 -1.94 13.00 15.39
CA ALA A 430 -1.60 12.00 14.37
C ALA A 430 -1.36 10.61 15.01
N LEU A 431 -0.67 10.54 16.15
CA LEU A 431 -0.44 9.27 16.84
C LEU A 431 -1.75 8.65 17.33
N ASP A 432 -2.70 9.46 17.85
CA ASP A 432 -4.03 8.96 18.21
C ASP A 432 -4.84 8.47 16.99
N PHE A 433 -4.64 9.11 15.84
CA PHE A 433 -5.25 8.65 14.60
C PHE A 433 -4.64 7.33 14.13
N LEU A 434 -3.32 7.18 14.15
CA LEU A 434 -2.61 5.99 13.65
C LEU A 434 -2.78 4.75 14.55
N MET A 435 -3.09 4.94 15.84
CA MET A 435 -3.26 3.84 16.81
C MET A 435 -4.70 3.30 16.89
N LYS A 436 -5.67 3.96 16.28
CA LYS A 436 -7.06 3.47 16.18
C LYS A 436 -7.16 2.33 15.17
#